data_f68a49dc26e9ed7a39a2a702abb079b3
#
_entry.id   f68a49dc26e9ed7a39a2a702abb079b3
#
_cell.length_a   1.000
_cell.length_b   1.000
_cell.length_c   1.000
_cell.angle_alpha   90.00
_cell.angle_beta   90.00
_cell.angle_gamma   90.00
#
_symmetry.space_group_name_H-M   'P 1'
#
loop_
_entity.id
_entity.type
_entity.pdbx_description
1 polymer ?
#
loop_
_entity_poly.entity_id
_entity_poly.type
_entity_poly.pdbx_seq_one_letter_code
_entity_poly.pdbx_strand_id
1 'polypeptide(L)' 'MLNIGTVLSAKLNQVGIKTELQLMEFGAEAAFLRLKAIDPTICINTLYALEGAIQG' A
#
# COMPACT_ATOMS: atom_id res chain seq x y z
N MET A 1 -10.25 1.34 -2.42
CA MET A 1 -9.66 0.03 -2.15
C MET A 1 -10.29 -0.59 -0.93
N LEU A 2 -10.65 -1.86 -1.04
CA LEU A 2 -11.24 -2.60 0.07
C LEU A 2 -10.15 -3.01 1.07
N ASN A 3 -10.52 -3.07 2.34
CA ASN A 3 -9.66 -3.56 3.42
C ASN A 3 -8.43 -2.70 3.71
N ILE A 4 -8.38 -1.51 3.15
CA ILE A 4 -7.32 -0.55 3.42
C ILE A 4 -7.92 0.67 4.12
N GLY A 5 -7.33 1.07 5.23
CA GLY A 5 -7.78 2.24 5.97
C GLY A 5 -7.56 3.54 5.21
N THR A 6 -8.30 4.58 5.59
CA THR A 6 -8.21 5.89 4.94
C THR A 6 -6.79 6.45 4.95
N VAL A 7 -6.07 6.28 6.06
CA VAL A 7 -4.70 6.78 6.19
C VAL A 7 -3.77 6.10 5.20
N LEU A 8 -3.86 4.77 5.09
CA LEU A 8 -3.01 4.02 4.18
C LEU A 8 -3.35 4.35 2.73
N SER A 9 -4.64 4.49 2.43
CA SER A 9 -5.09 4.87 1.10
C SER A 9 -4.50 6.22 0.69
N ALA A 10 -4.52 7.20 1.59
CA ALA A 10 -3.94 8.51 1.32
C ALA A 10 -2.43 8.42 1.06
N LYS A 11 -1.72 7.57 1.81
CA LYS A 11 -0.28 7.38 1.60
C LYS A 11 0.01 6.72 0.26
N LEU A 12 -0.79 5.74 -0.14
CA LEU A 12 -0.65 5.11 -1.45
C LEU A 12 -0.83 6.14 -2.57
N ASN A 13 -1.80 7.04 -2.42
CA ASN A 13 -1.99 8.12 -3.39
C ASN A 13 -0.74 9.00 -3.52
N GLN A 14 -0.04 9.24 -2.43
CA GLN A 14 1.18 10.05 -2.44
C GLN A 14 2.30 9.41 -3.25
N VAL A 15 2.35 8.09 -3.33
CA VAL A 15 3.36 7.38 -4.12
C VAL A 15 2.85 6.97 -5.50
N GLY A 16 1.69 7.48 -5.90
CA GLY A 16 1.15 7.25 -7.24
C GLY A 16 0.29 6.01 -7.39
N ILE A 17 -0.05 5.35 -6.30
CA ILE A 17 -0.91 4.18 -6.32
C ILE A 17 -2.32 4.62 -5.93
N LYS A 18 -3.18 4.83 -6.93
CA LYS A 18 -4.51 5.40 -6.71
C LYS A 18 -5.64 4.40 -6.83
N THR A 19 -5.38 3.25 -7.44
CA THR A 19 -6.38 2.23 -7.64
C THR A 19 -5.87 0.89 -7.19
N GLU A 20 -6.80 -0.03 -6.93
CA GLU A 20 -6.47 -1.40 -6.59
C GLU A 20 -5.67 -2.09 -7.70
N LEU A 21 -6.03 -1.81 -8.94
CA LEU A 21 -5.32 -2.35 -10.08
C LEU A 21 -3.86 -1.90 -10.11
N GLN A 22 -3.62 -0.62 -9.81
CA GLN A 22 -2.26 -0.10 -9.73
C GLN A 22 -1.48 -0.76 -8.61
N LEU A 23 -2.12 -1.01 -7.47
CA LEU A 23 -1.49 -1.73 -6.37
C LEU A 23 -1.09 -3.13 -6.79
N MET A 24 -1.97 -3.83 -7.51
CA MET A 24 -1.68 -5.17 -8.01
C MET A 24 -0.50 -5.17 -8.98
N GLU A 25 -0.41 -4.16 -9.84
CA GLU A 25 0.70 -4.04 -10.79
C GLU A 25 2.02 -3.78 -10.09
N PHE A 26 2.01 -2.94 -9.05
CA PHE A 26 3.21 -2.70 -8.26
C PHE A 26 3.63 -3.93 -7.45
N GLY A 27 2.65 -4.65 -6.90
CA GLY A 27 2.89 -5.69 -5.92
C GLY A 27 3.02 -5.11 -4.51
N ALA A 28 2.65 -5.91 -3.52
CA ALA A 28 2.64 -5.45 -2.13
C ALA A 28 4.02 -5.02 -1.65
N GLU A 29 5.04 -5.78 -2.03
CA GLU A 29 6.40 -5.51 -1.58
C GLU A 29 6.94 -4.19 -2.13
N ALA A 30 6.76 -3.95 -3.42
CA ALA A 30 7.19 -2.70 -4.04
C ALA A 30 6.42 -1.50 -3.47
N ALA A 31 5.11 -1.66 -3.27
CA ALA A 31 4.28 -0.61 -2.66
C ALA A 31 4.75 -0.32 -1.24
N PHE A 32 5.05 -1.36 -0.47
CA PHE A 32 5.54 -1.21 0.90
C PHE A 32 6.85 -0.42 0.93
N LEU A 33 7.79 -0.74 0.04
CA LEU A 33 9.07 -0.03 -0.02
C LEU A 33 8.88 1.45 -0.36
N ARG A 34 7.97 1.76 -1.28
CA ARG A 34 7.66 3.14 -1.62
C ARG A 34 7.07 3.89 -0.44
N LEU A 35 6.15 3.25 0.28
CA LEU A 35 5.55 3.86 1.46
C LEU A 35 6.59 4.10 2.54
N LYS A 36 7.50 3.17 2.74
CA LYS A 36 8.55 3.30 3.74
C LYS A 36 9.50 4.45 3.40
N ALA A 37 9.68 4.75 2.14
CA ALA A 37 10.51 5.88 1.72
C ALA A 37 9.93 7.22 2.14
N ILE A 38 8.59 7.35 2.16
CA ILE A 38 7.92 8.59 2.58
C ILE A 38 7.54 8.59 4.05
N ASP A 39 7.50 7.42 4.69
CA ASP A 39 7.13 7.30 6.09
C ASP A 39 7.93 6.16 6.73
N PRO A 40 9.08 6.47 7.34
CA PRO A 40 9.93 5.43 7.94
C PRO A 40 9.28 4.70 9.11
N THR A 41 8.17 5.21 9.65
CA THR A 41 7.47 4.58 10.77
C THR A 41 6.61 3.40 10.33
N ILE A 42 6.42 3.20 9.03
CA ILE A 42 5.63 2.09 8.50
C ILE A 42 6.30 0.78 8.88
N CYS A 43 5.50 -0.17 9.37
CA CYS A 43 5.98 -1.45 9.83
C CYS A 43 5.51 -2.60 8.93
N ILE A 44 6.00 -3.80 9.22
CA ILE A 44 5.69 -5.00 8.43
C ILE A 44 4.19 -5.30 8.35
N ASN A 45 3.41 -4.87 9.35
CA ASN A 45 1.96 -5.06 9.32
C ASN A 45 1.32 -4.36 8.13
N THR A 46 1.91 -3.26 7.67
CA THR A 46 1.44 -2.56 6.47
C THR A 46 1.63 -3.43 5.23
N LEU A 47 2.73 -4.17 5.14
CA LEU A 47 2.95 -5.09 4.05
C LEU A 47 1.87 -6.18 4.01
N TYR A 48 1.52 -6.72 5.17
CA TYR A 48 0.47 -7.73 5.25
C TYR A 48 -0.89 -7.16 4.85
N ALA A 49 -1.17 -5.92 5.23
CA ALA A 49 -2.41 -5.26 4.81
C ALA A 49 -2.46 -5.07 3.29
N LEU A 50 -1.34 -4.71 2.67
CA LEU A 50 -1.26 -4.57 1.22
C LEU A 50 -1.45 -5.91 0.52
N GLU A 51 -0.84 -6.96 1.01
CA GLU A 51 -1.02 -8.30 0.46
C GLU A 51 -2.46 -8.76 0.55
N GLY A 52 -3.11 -8.50 1.69
CA GLY A 52 -4.53 -8.81 1.86
C GLY A 52 -5.42 -8.05 0.89
N ALA A 53 -5.11 -6.79 0.63
CA ALA A 53 -5.87 -5.98 -0.32
C ALA A 53 -5.72 -6.50 -1.75
N ILE A 54 -4.54 -6.98 -2.13
CA ILE A 54 -4.29 -7.54 -3.46
C ILE A 54 -5.01 -8.88 -3.62
N GLN A 55 -4.97 -9.70 -2.60
CA GLN A 55 -5.59 -11.04 -2.66
C GLN A 55 -7.10 -11.00 -2.52
N GLY A 56 -7.60 -9.95 -1.97
CA GLY A 56 -8.97 -9.83 -1.87
C GLY A 56 -9.82 -9.51 -0.99
#